data_8d8927196d68a48bd549447aedee07d6
#
_entry.id   8d8927196d68a48bd549447aedee07d6
#
_cell.length_a   1.000
_cell.length_b   1.000
_cell.length_c   1.000
_cell.angle_alpha   90.00
_cell.angle_beta   90.00
_cell.angle_gamma   90.00
#
_symmetry.space_group_name_H-M   'P 1'
#
loop_
_entity.id
_entity.type
_entity.pdbx_description
1 polymer ?
#
loop_
_entity_poly.entity_id
_entity_poly.type
_entity_poly.pdbx_seq_one_letter_code
_entity_poly.pdbx_strand_id
1 'polypeptide(L)'
;MTHCTVPLRLQLTAAVAAAVSLAAASYAAEVNPAAMIYKTPDQFTWRDPTDKATTNNTVLYGDPNGTGLYIYINKFKPGRFGLPHYHPNDRFITVIDGAGWRGTGTVVDPEHAVRLPKGSFSIDHAQKVHWDGTKEENGAYLIAGYGPATNIEVPKGIGPYAGGDPTSLTLKTPDQIEWKNNAGNRTANLVGDPSKTGLYVQMLTWLKGDHFSRPHSHPNDRFIFVLSGTWWAGTGTTFDPANLAIPLKAGSFATHFAKQVHWDGARDEDAALLIIGEGPATNTPAEAGK
;
A
#
# COMPACT_ATOMS: atom_id res chain seq x y z
N MET A 1 58.57 20.91 -77.78
CA MET A 1 58.49 19.70 -77.03
C MET A 1 57.69 20.02 -75.72
N THR A 2 56.43 19.82 -75.76
CA THR A 2 55.53 20.21 -74.69
C THR A 2 54.84 18.91 -74.14
N HIS A 3 55.26 18.50 -72.92
CA HIS A 3 54.66 17.38 -72.24
C HIS A 3 53.32 17.79 -71.57
N CYS A 4 52.25 17.16 -72.02
CA CYS A 4 50.93 17.27 -71.44
C CYS A 4 50.77 16.22 -70.37
N THR A 5 50.61 16.65 -69.10
CA THR A 5 50.29 15.71 -67.96
C THR A 5 48.82 15.81 -67.67
N VAL A 6 48.13 14.63 -67.73
CA VAL A 6 46.73 14.41 -67.39
C VAL A 6 46.63 14.06 -65.89
N PRO A 7 45.78 14.71 -65.07
CA PRO A 7 45.63 14.36 -63.68
C PRO A 7 44.61 13.18 -63.50
N LEU A 8 45.06 12.18 -62.81
CA LEU A 8 44.27 11.03 -62.38
C LEU A 8 43.23 11.45 -61.31
N ARG A 9 41.95 11.39 -61.61
CA ARG A 9 40.90 11.62 -60.62
C ARG A 9 40.67 10.32 -59.84
N LEU A 10 40.93 10.37 -58.53
CA LEU A 10 40.60 9.36 -57.56
C LEU A 10 39.12 9.50 -57.20
N GLN A 11 38.27 8.52 -57.56
CA GLN A 11 36.87 8.44 -57.09
C GLN A 11 36.85 7.71 -55.76
N LEU A 12 36.54 8.45 -54.69
CA LEU A 12 36.20 7.87 -53.40
C LEU A 12 34.72 7.39 -53.43
N THR A 13 34.51 6.10 -53.42
CA THR A 13 33.19 5.50 -53.18
C THR A 13 32.98 5.44 -51.68
N ALA A 14 32.09 6.29 -51.14
CA ALA A 14 31.63 6.18 -49.74
C ALA A 14 30.61 5.10 -49.62
N ALA A 15 30.98 3.99 -48.91
CA ALA A 15 30.03 2.98 -48.51
C ALA A 15 29.22 3.44 -47.30
N VAL A 16 27.94 3.72 -47.49
CA VAL A 16 27.02 4.02 -46.40
C VAL A 16 26.60 2.69 -45.78
N ALA A 17 27.14 2.35 -44.60
CA ALA A 17 26.64 1.27 -43.76
C ALA A 17 25.37 1.69 -43.06
N ALA A 18 24.22 1.23 -43.52
CA ALA A 18 22.96 1.39 -42.82
C ALA A 18 22.95 0.48 -41.57
N ALA A 19 23.15 1.07 -40.41
CA ALA A 19 22.92 0.38 -39.13
C ALA A 19 21.42 0.22 -38.93
N VAL A 20 20.89 -0.97 -39.14
CA VAL A 20 19.53 -1.35 -38.76
C VAL A 20 19.55 -1.57 -37.25
N SER A 21 19.13 -0.55 -36.48
CA SER A 21 18.85 -0.72 -35.06
C SER A 21 17.55 -1.51 -34.95
N LEU A 22 17.63 -2.80 -34.65
CA LEU A 22 16.49 -3.54 -34.14
C LEU A 22 16.17 -2.96 -32.75
N ALA A 23 15.17 -2.09 -32.70
CA ALA A 23 14.51 -1.78 -31.43
C ALA A 23 13.82 -3.07 -30.95
N ALA A 24 14.43 -3.76 -29.98
CA ALA A 24 13.74 -4.80 -29.25
C ALA A 24 12.52 -4.13 -28.60
N ALA A 25 11.32 -4.49 -29.06
CA ALA A 25 10.09 -4.13 -28.36
C ALA A 25 10.20 -4.79 -26.98
N SER A 26 10.52 -4.01 -25.97
CA SER A 26 10.40 -4.45 -24.59
C SER A 26 8.91 -4.63 -24.33
N TYR A 27 8.43 -5.86 -24.41
CA TYR A 27 7.11 -6.16 -23.87
C TYR A 27 7.18 -5.83 -22.38
N ALA A 28 6.45 -4.79 -21.95
CA ALA A 28 6.29 -4.53 -20.54
C ALA A 28 5.66 -5.78 -19.92
N ALA A 29 6.24 -6.26 -18.81
CA ALA A 29 5.66 -7.37 -18.08
C ALA A 29 4.22 -7.02 -17.70
N GLU A 30 3.29 -7.95 -17.88
CA GLU A 30 1.89 -7.78 -17.51
C GLU A 30 1.49 -8.89 -16.54
N VAL A 31 0.65 -8.55 -15.58
CA VAL A 31 0.03 -9.54 -14.69
C VAL A 31 -1.28 -10.03 -15.29
N ASN A 32 -1.59 -11.30 -15.05
CA ASN A 32 -2.90 -11.85 -15.41
C ASN A 32 -3.98 -11.19 -14.54
N PRO A 33 -4.94 -10.44 -15.11
CA PRO A 33 -5.97 -9.74 -14.35
C PRO A 33 -6.94 -10.68 -13.61
N ALA A 34 -7.01 -11.96 -13.99
CA ALA A 34 -7.74 -12.96 -13.22
C ALA A 34 -7.01 -13.40 -11.95
N ALA A 35 -5.70 -13.15 -11.83
CA ALA A 35 -4.91 -13.50 -10.68
C ALA A 35 -4.60 -12.29 -9.79
N MET A 36 -4.42 -11.12 -10.42
CA MET A 36 -4.07 -9.90 -9.71
C MET A 36 -4.59 -8.67 -10.46
N ILE A 37 -5.19 -7.76 -9.74
CA ILE A 37 -5.45 -6.40 -10.22
C ILE A 37 -4.69 -5.41 -9.36
N TYR A 38 -4.37 -4.25 -9.90
CA TYR A 38 -3.70 -3.19 -9.16
C TYR A 38 -4.10 -1.81 -9.65
N LYS A 39 -3.85 -0.81 -8.82
CA LYS A 39 -3.93 0.62 -9.13
C LYS A 39 -2.72 1.34 -8.59
N THR A 40 -2.16 2.21 -9.39
CA THR A 40 -1.16 3.19 -8.95
C THR A 40 -1.86 4.43 -8.39
N PRO A 41 -1.18 5.29 -7.60
CA PRO A 41 -1.80 6.45 -6.95
C PRO A 41 -2.51 7.43 -7.89
N ASP A 42 -2.03 7.56 -9.12
CA ASP A 42 -2.61 8.40 -10.18
C ASP A 42 -3.94 7.84 -10.73
N GLN A 43 -4.22 6.56 -10.49
CA GLN A 43 -5.46 5.89 -10.91
C GLN A 43 -6.54 5.90 -9.80
N PHE A 44 -6.28 6.49 -8.65
CA PHE A 44 -7.25 6.58 -7.56
C PHE A 44 -8.33 7.64 -7.86
N THR A 45 -9.59 7.26 -7.61
CA THR A 45 -10.71 8.18 -7.74
C THR A 45 -10.98 8.86 -6.40
N TRP A 46 -10.52 10.08 -6.25
CA TRP A 46 -10.72 10.87 -5.06
C TRP A 46 -12.12 11.51 -5.02
N ARG A 47 -12.73 11.60 -3.82
CA ARG A 47 -14.00 12.28 -3.62
C ARG A 47 -13.97 13.74 -4.08
N ASP A 48 -12.89 14.45 -3.77
CA ASP A 48 -12.59 15.77 -4.31
C ASP A 48 -11.42 15.67 -5.29
N PRO A 49 -11.67 15.64 -6.61
CA PRO A 49 -10.62 15.53 -7.62
C PRO A 49 -9.73 16.78 -7.69
N THR A 50 -10.16 17.91 -7.11
CA THR A 50 -9.36 19.15 -7.05
C THR A 50 -8.40 19.17 -5.86
N ASP A 51 -8.53 18.23 -4.94
CA ASP A 51 -7.79 18.13 -3.68
C ASP A 51 -7.81 19.42 -2.84
N LYS A 52 -8.88 20.22 -2.94
CA LYS A 52 -9.06 21.46 -2.16
C LYS A 52 -9.72 21.24 -0.80
N ALA A 53 -10.47 20.16 -0.66
CA ALA A 53 -11.15 19.83 0.59
C ALA A 53 -10.15 19.63 1.74
N THR A 54 -10.53 20.00 2.97
CA THR A 54 -9.71 19.82 4.18
C THR A 54 -9.52 18.34 4.54
N THR A 55 -10.49 17.51 4.14
CA THR A 55 -10.40 16.05 4.17
C THR A 55 -10.80 15.49 2.81
N ASN A 56 -10.07 14.51 2.32
CA ASN A 56 -10.35 13.88 1.04
C ASN A 56 -10.16 12.37 1.15
N ASN A 57 -11.01 11.59 0.48
CA ASN A 57 -10.94 10.13 0.55
C ASN A 57 -11.07 9.45 -0.82
N THR A 58 -10.58 8.24 -0.90
CA THR A 58 -10.73 7.33 -2.04
C THR A 58 -10.93 5.90 -1.54
N VAL A 59 -11.94 5.22 -2.08
CA VAL A 59 -12.20 3.82 -1.75
C VAL A 59 -11.33 2.94 -2.64
N LEU A 60 -10.57 2.04 -2.01
CA LEU A 60 -9.70 1.07 -2.69
C LEU A 60 -10.40 -0.27 -2.88
N TYR A 61 -11.21 -0.68 -1.88
CA TYR A 61 -11.96 -1.94 -1.90
C TYR A 61 -13.24 -1.85 -1.07
N GLY A 62 -14.27 -2.56 -1.51
CA GLY A 62 -15.56 -2.71 -0.82
C GLY A 62 -16.40 -1.45 -0.81
N ASP A 63 -17.46 -1.47 0.02
CA ASP A 63 -18.34 -0.34 0.26
C ASP A 63 -18.31 0.04 1.75
N PRO A 64 -17.76 1.21 2.11
CA PRO A 64 -17.75 1.66 3.51
C PRO A 64 -19.15 1.84 4.13
N ASN A 65 -20.20 1.96 3.32
CA ASN A 65 -21.58 2.06 3.81
C ASN A 65 -22.26 0.69 3.94
N GLY A 66 -21.69 -0.36 3.35
CA GLY A 66 -22.16 -1.72 3.44
C GLY A 66 -21.77 -2.40 4.75
N THR A 67 -21.93 -3.72 4.84
CA THR A 67 -21.55 -4.52 6.03
C THR A 67 -20.28 -5.35 5.83
N GLY A 68 -19.76 -5.41 4.61
CA GLY A 68 -18.56 -6.18 4.27
C GLY A 68 -17.26 -5.48 4.63
N LEU A 69 -16.14 -6.16 4.32
CA LEU A 69 -14.80 -5.57 4.41
C LEU A 69 -14.71 -4.35 3.47
N TYR A 70 -14.19 -3.27 3.99
CA TYR A 70 -13.84 -2.08 3.21
C TYR A 70 -12.39 -1.67 3.46
N ILE A 71 -11.78 -1.03 2.46
CA ILE A 71 -10.47 -0.39 2.54
C ILE A 71 -10.54 0.95 1.81
N TYR A 72 -10.17 2.04 2.49
CA TYR A 72 -10.10 3.35 1.87
C TYR A 72 -8.93 4.18 2.43
N ILE A 73 -8.54 5.21 1.69
CA ILE A 73 -7.59 6.21 2.18
C ILE A 73 -8.37 7.46 2.56
N ASN A 74 -8.02 8.05 3.71
CA ASN A 74 -8.46 9.36 4.13
C ASN A 74 -7.26 10.29 4.30
N LYS A 75 -7.30 11.46 3.65
CA LYS A 75 -6.30 12.52 3.77
C LYS A 75 -6.84 13.67 4.59
N PHE A 76 -5.98 14.26 5.41
CA PHE A 76 -6.24 15.47 6.18
C PHE A 76 -5.24 16.56 5.81
N LYS A 77 -5.73 17.77 5.58
CA LYS A 77 -4.91 18.97 5.48
C LYS A 77 -4.46 19.43 6.88
N PRO A 78 -3.36 20.20 6.99
CA PRO A 78 -2.86 20.69 8.27
C PRO A 78 -3.93 21.43 9.09
N GLY A 79 -3.87 21.29 10.42
CA GLY A 79 -4.77 21.94 11.36
C GLY A 79 -6.21 21.38 11.40
N ARG A 80 -6.47 20.26 10.71
CA ARG A 80 -7.80 19.66 10.67
C ARG A 80 -7.94 18.57 11.73
N PHE A 81 -8.91 18.76 12.64
CA PHE A 81 -9.36 17.72 13.58
C PHE A 81 -10.83 17.41 13.35
N GLY A 82 -11.17 16.11 13.41
CA GLY A 82 -12.53 15.62 13.44
C GLY A 82 -13.21 15.93 14.78
N LEU A 83 -14.53 15.95 14.80
CA LEU A 83 -15.29 16.01 16.04
C LEU A 83 -15.17 14.68 16.80
N PRO A 84 -15.34 14.68 18.15
CA PRO A 84 -15.43 13.45 18.90
C PRO A 84 -16.55 12.56 18.38
N HIS A 85 -16.23 11.31 18.11
CA HIS A 85 -17.14 10.34 17.52
C HIS A 85 -16.75 8.92 17.90
N TYR A 86 -17.61 7.97 17.55
CA TYR A 86 -17.31 6.54 17.63
C TYR A 86 -17.83 5.81 16.38
N HIS A 87 -17.43 4.56 16.22
CA HIS A 87 -17.87 3.70 15.12
C HIS A 87 -18.61 2.47 15.65
N PRO A 88 -19.54 1.90 14.86
CA PRO A 88 -20.21 0.65 15.25
C PRO A 88 -19.24 -0.54 15.40
N ASN A 89 -18.21 -0.60 14.57
CA ASN A 89 -17.22 -1.69 14.50
C ASN A 89 -15.80 -1.15 14.67
N ASP A 90 -14.86 -2.04 14.97
CA ASP A 90 -13.43 -1.71 15.00
C ASP A 90 -12.95 -1.21 13.63
N ARG A 91 -12.04 -0.25 13.67
CA ARG A 91 -11.33 0.27 12.48
C ARG A 91 -9.83 0.11 12.67
N PHE A 92 -9.17 -0.34 11.63
CA PHE A 92 -7.73 -0.60 11.59
C PHE A 92 -7.07 0.45 10.72
N ILE A 93 -6.21 1.26 11.32
CA ILE A 93 -5.66 2.45 10.69
C ILE A 93 -4.14 2.34 10.60
N THR A 94 -3.58 2.56 9.41
CA THR A 94 -2.14 2.73 9.20
C THR A 94 -1.88 4.13 8.69
N VAL A 95 -0.95 4.85 9.31
CA VAL A 95 -0.49 6.16 8.82
C VAL A 95 0.44 5.91 7.63
N ILE A 96 -0.02 6.26 6.42
CA ILE A 96 0.69 5.99 5.17
C ILE A 96 1.51 7.19 4.66
N ASP A 97 1.21 8.40 5.15
CA ASP A 97 1.98 9.61 4.84
C ASP A 97 1.81 10.67 5.93
N GLY A 98 2.85 11.51 6.14
CA GLY A 98 2.88 12.54 7.15
C GLY A 98 2.74 12.02 8.58
N ALA A 99 1.88 12.65 9.37
CA ALA A 99 1.55 12.20 10.71
C ALA A 99 0.06 12.32 11.02
N GLY A 100 -0.41 11.36 11.81
CA GLY A 100 -1.71 11.39 12.46
C GLY A 100 -1.61 11.88 13.90
N TRP A 101 -2.67 12.47 14.39
CA TRP A 101 -2.84 12.87 15.78
C TRP A 101 -4.13 12.28 16.31
N ARG A 102 -4.05 11.64 17.46
CA ARG A 102 -5.15 10.88 18.06
C ARG A 102 -5.42 11.31 19.47
N GLY A 103 -6.68 11.38 19.83
CA GLY A 103 -7.11 11.61 21.20
C GLY A 103 -8.42 10.91 21.52
N THR A 104 -8.72 10.84 22.80
CA THR A 104 -9.92 10.20 23.34
C THR A 104 -10.77 11.21 24.13
N GLY A 105 -12.01 10.87 24.41
CA GLY A 105 -12.94 11.74 25.13
C GLY A 105 -13.81 12.62 24.22
N THR A 106 -14.66 13.42 24.86
CA THR A 106 -15.73 14.20 24.19
C THR A 106 -15.32 15.63 23.82
N VAL A 107 -14.04 16.00 24.07
CA VAL A 107 -13.47 17.32 23.75
C VAL A 107 -12.22 17.12 22.91
N VAL A 108 -12.15 17.78 21.77
CA VAL A 108 -10.92 17.82 20.96
C VAL A 108 -9.89 18.70 21.68
N ASP A 109 -8.78 18.10 22.08
CA ASP A 109 -7.66 18.78 22.73
C ASP A 109 -6.35 18.43 22.01
N PRO A 110 -5.97 19.20 20.98
CA PRO A 110 -4.76 18.93 20.21
C PRO A 110 -3.47 18.92 21.04
N GLU A 111 -3.41 19.63 22.16
CA GLU A 111 -2.20 19.68 23.00
C GLU A 111 -1.93 18.35 23.70
N HIS A 112 -2.97 17.59 24.00
CA HIS A 112 -2.87 16.25 24.60
C HIS A 112 -3.02 15.11 23.58
N ALA A 113 -3.05 15.41 22.28
CA ALA A 113 -3.10 14.40 21.24
C ALA A 113 -1.78 13.62 21.12
N VAL A 114 -1.89 12.33 20.85
CA VAL A 114 -0.73 11.45 20.58
C VAL A 114 -0.37 11.54 19.10
N ARG A 115 0.88 11.89 18.82
CA ARG A 115 1.42 11.91 17.44
C ARG A 115 1.76 10.50 16.97
N LEU A 116 1.26 10.13 15.81
CA LEU A 116 1.54 8.88 15.11
C LEU A 116 2.25 9.21 13.79
N PRO A 117 3.56 9.03 13.67
CA PRO A 117 4.28 9.26 12.42
C PRO A 117 3.93 8.20 11.37
N LYS A 118 4.31 8.45 10.10
CA LYS A 118 4.20 7.47 9.02
C LYS A 118 4.71 6.09 9.45
N GLY A 119 3.98 5.03 9.11
CA GLY A 119 4.24 3.65 9.51
C GLY A 119 3.63 3.25 10.86
N SER A 120 3.03 4.18 11.61
CA SER A 120 2.27 3.85 12.82
C SER A 120 0.99 3.10 12.48
N PHE A 121 0.52 2.32 13.45
CA PHE A 121 -0.72 1.58 13.40
C PHE A 121 -1.63 1.94 14.58
N SER A 122 -2.95 1.98 14.37
CA SER A 122 -3.91 2.15 15.44
C SER A 122 -5.20 1.36 15.20
N ILE A 123 -5.90 1.06 16.31
CA ILE A 123 -7.26 0.51 16.29
C ILE A 123 -8.17 1.54 16.95
N ASP A 124 -9.22 1.93 16.25
CA ASP A 124 -10.35 2.62 16.83
C ASP A 124 -11.33 1.53 17.28
N HIS A 125 -11.45 1.33 18.61
CA HIS A 125 -12.31 0.28 19.14
C HIS A 125 -13.79 0.63 18.99
N ALA A 126 -14.57 -0.36 18.62
CA ALA A 126 -16.00 -0.25 18.42
C ALA A 126 -16.70 0.44 19.62
N GLN A 127 -17.59 1.38 19.33
CA GLN A 127 -18.41 2.11 20.30
C GLN A 127 -17.61 2.93 21.35
N LYS A 128 -16.30 3.16 21.09
CA LYS A 128 -15.42 3.94 21.96
C LYS A 128 -15.14 5.32 21.37
N VAL A 129 -15.37 6.35 22.18
CA VAL A 129 -15.26 7.75 21.73
C VAL A 129 -13.80 8.14 21.57
N HIS A 130 -13.50 8.70 20.41
CA HIS A 130 -12.19 9.23 20.04
C HIS A 130 -12.33 10.39 19.06
N TRP A 131 -11.22 11.02 18.75
CA TRP A 131 -11.08 12.02 17.71
C TRP A 131 -9.68 11.94 17.09
N ASP A 132 -9.56 12.41 15.85
CA ASP A 132 -8.35 12.33 15.07
C ASP A 132 -8.17 13.56 14.19
N GLY A 133 -6.95 13.74 13.69
CA GLY A 133 -6.64 14.86 12.81
C GLY A 133 -5.15 15.01 12.54
N THR A 134 -4.79 16.25 12.15
CA THR A 134 -3.40 16.65 11.88
C THR A 134 -3.14 18.03 12.46
N LYS A 135 -1.89 18.30 12.87
CA LYS A 135 -1.43 19.64 13.27
C LYS A 135 -0.80 20.39 12.09
N GLU A 136 0.51 20.49 12.08
CA GLU A 136 1.24 21.35 11.12
C GLU A 136 1.48 20.68 9.77
N GLU A 137 1.41 19.36 9.70
CA GLU A 137 1.68 18.58 8.49
C GLU A 137 0.43 17.87 7.96
N ASN A 138 0.45 17.50 6.69
CA ASN A 138 -0.59 16.65 6.12
C ASN A 138 -0.55 15.28 6.81
N GLY A 139 -1.69 14.58 6.81
CA GLY A 139 -1.78 13.19 7.22
C GLY A 139 -2.60 12.38 6.23
N ALA A 140 -2.15 11.16 5.95
CA ALA A 140 -2.92 10.20 5.17
C ALA A 140 -3.00 8.87 5.91
N TYR A 141 -4.21 8.36 6.04
CA TYR A 141 -4.54 7.12 6.73
C TYR A 141 -5.13 6.11 5.75
N LEU A 142 -4.56 4.92 5.71
CA LEU A 142 -5.25 3.77 5.15
C LEU A 142 -6.08 3.14 6.25
N ILE A 143 -7.36 3.00 6.00
CA ILE A 143 -8.37 2.55 6.97
C ILE A 143 -9.05 1.30 6.42
N ALA A 144 -9.10 0.25 7.23
CA ALA A 144 -9.80 -0.99 6.92
C ALA A 144 -10.72 -1.38 8.08
N GLY A 145 -11.77 -2.14 7.79
CA GLY A 145 -12.69 -2.68 8.79
C GLY A 145 -13.91 -3.31 8.14
N TYR A 146 -14.79 -3.85 8.96
CA TYR A 146 -16.11 -4.22 8.50
C TYR A 146 -17.06 -3.04 8.65
N GLY A 147 -17.84 -2.77 7.63
CA GLY A 147 -18.80 -1.67 7.64
C GLY A 147 -20.08 -1.95 8.43
N PRO A 148 -20.90 -0.94 8.62
CA PRO A 148 -20.75 0.40 8.05
C PRO A 148 -19.68 1.24 8.75
N ALA A 149 -18.93 2.04 7.96
CA ALA A 149 -17.91 2.96 8.44
C ALA A 149 -18.50 4.30 8.91
N THR A 150 -19.60 4.25 9.60
CA THR A 150 -20.33 5.43 10.06
C THR A 150 -19.60 6.11 11.21
N ASN A 151 -19.47 7.44 11.17
CA ASN A 151 -19.09 8.24 12.30
C ASN A 151 -20.37 8.64 13.05
N ILE A 152 -20.45 8.28 14.32
CA ILE A 152 -21.55 8.69 15.22
C ILE A 152 -20.97 9.75 16.14
N GLU A 153 -21.28 11.02 15.81
CA GLU A 153 -20.80 12.16 16.59
C GLU A 153 -21.41 12.20 17.98
N VAL A 154 -20.60 12.58 18.96
CA VAL A 154 -21.06 12.80 20.33
C VAL A 154 -21.21 14.30 20.60
N PRO A 155 -22.18 14.72 21.45
CA PRO A 155 -22.37 16.14 21.78
C PRO A 155 -21.08 16.72 22.38
N LYS A 156 -20.75 17.95 21.93
CA LYS A 156 -19.57 18.67 22.44
C LYS A 156 -19.73 19.00 23.93
N GLY A 157 -18.62 18.87 24.65
CA GLY A 157 -18.42 19.63 25.87
C GLY A 157 -19.24 19.18 27.09
N ILE A 158 -19.56 17.90 27.20
CA ILE A 158 -20.04 17.38 28.47
C ILE A 158 -18.82 17.14 29.37
N GLY A 159 -18.42 18.19 30.09
CA GLY A 159 -17.35 18.19 31.10
C GLY A 159 -16.00 18.70 30.60
N PRO A 160 -15.12 19.08 31.53
CA PRO A 160 -13.74 19.33 31.18
C PRO A 160 -13.13 18.04 30.62
N TYR A 161 -12.17 18.17 29.70
CA TYR A 161 -11.36 17.04 29.25
C TYR A 161 -10.71 16.38 30.48
N ALA A 162 -11.31 15.33 30.98
CA ALA A 162 -10.76 14.51 32.04
C ALA A 162 -10.18 13.24 31.34
N GLY A 163 -9.02 13.37 30.73
CA GLY A 163 -8.29 12.31 30.07
C GLY A 163 -9.21 11.20 29.55
N GLY A 164 -9.53 11.13 28.27
CA GLY A 164 -10.52 10.19 27.76
C GLY A 164 -10.21 8.73 28.09
N ASP A 165 -11.13 7.85 27.79
CA ASP A 165 -10.97 6.41 28.04
C ASP A 165 -9.75 5.86 27.22
N PRO A 166 -8.64 5.48 27.87
CA PRO A 166 -7.46 4.96 27.16
C PRO A 166 -7.75 3.66 26.42
N THR A 167 -8.85 2.98 26.73
CA THR A 167 -9.28 1.77 26.03
C THR A 167 -10.00 2.06 24.71
N SER A 168 -10.22 3.33 24.37
CA SER A 168 -10.83 3.73 23.11
C SER A 168 -9.93 3.49 21.90
N LEU A 169 -8.62 3.50 22.09
CA LEU A 169 -7.62 3.37 21.04
C LEU A 169 -6.53 2.35 21.44
N THR A 170 -6.09 1.57 20.47
CA THR A 170 -4.77 0.92 20.53
C THR A 170 -3.85 1.69 19.62
N LEU A 171 -2.69 2.14 20.10
CA LEU A 171 -1.73 2.93 19.36
C LEU A 171 -0.38 2.23 19.35
N LYS A 172 0.24 2.11 18.17
CA LYS A 172 1.60 1.60 17.98
C LYS A 172 2.38 2.52 17.05
N THR A 173 3.44 3.11 17.55
CA THR A 173 4.43 3.78 16.71
C THR A 173 5.34 2.76 16.00
N PRO A 174 6.09 3.12 14.96
CA PRO A 174 6.92 2.16 14.20
C PRO A 174 7.93 1.38 15.06
N ASP A 175 8.45 2.00 16.12
CA ASP A 175 9.38 1.39 17.08
C ASP A 175 8.70 0.40 18.05
N GLN A 176 7.38 0.46 18.18
CA GLN A 176 6.58 -0.45 19.00
C GLN A 176 6.03 -1.64 18.20
N ILE A 177 6.30 -1.71 16.90
CA ILE A 177 5.88 -2.83 16.05
C ILE A 177 6.86 -3.99 16.22
N GLU A 178 6.33 -5.14 16.66
CA GLU A 178 7.11 -6.35 16.89
C GLU A 178 7.31 -7.12 15.59
N TRP A 179 8.54 -7.15 15.10
CA TRP A 179 8.90 -7.81 13.85
C TRP A 179 9.45 -9.21 14.07
N LYS A 180 8.94 -10.17 13.30
CA LYS A 180 9.55 -11.49 13.12
C LYS A 180 10.42 -11.48 11.87
N ASN A 181 11.72 -11.71 12.03
CA ASN A 181 12.66 -11.81 10.91
C ASN A 181 12.66 -13.22 10.32
N ASN A 182 12.63 -13.30 9.00
CA ASN A 182 12.74 -14.53 8.22
C ASN A 182 13.86 -14.35 7.18
N ALA A 183 14.21 -15.41 6.45
CA ALA A 183 15.13 -15.30 5.34
C ALA A 183 14.51 -14.47 4.20
N GLY A 184 15.08 -13.29 3.93
CA GLY A 184 14.66 -12.39 2.84
C GLY A 184 13.44 -11.51 3.11
N ASN A 185 12.78 -11.63 4.27
CA ASN A 185 11.70 -10.71 4.66
C ASN A 185 11.55 -10.63 6.18
N ARG A 186 10.71 -9.69 6.63
CA ARG A 186 10.23 -9.61 8.01
C ARG A 186 8.73 -9.34 8.02
N THR A 187 8.04 -9.86 9.03
CA THR A 187 6.59 -9.73 9.19
C THR A 187 6.21 -9.25 10.58
N ALA A 188 5.10 -8.52 10.67
CA ALA A 188 4.50 -8.11 11.93
C ALA A 188 2.98 -8.25 11.85
N ASN A 189 2.39 -9.09 12.70
CA ASN A 189 0.94 -9.20 12.80
C ASN A 189 0.41 -8.07 13.67
N LEU A 190 -0.40 -7.20 13.09
CA LEU A 190 -1.00 -6.05 13.77
C LEU A 190 -2.38 -6.41 14.34
N VAL A 191 -3.14 -7.21 13.60
CA VAL A 191 -4.47 -7.72 13.97
C VAL A 191 -4.58 -9.16 13.53
N GLY A 192 -5.19 -9.99 14.34
CA GLY A 192 -5.50 -11.39 14.03
C GLY A 192 -4.25 -12.26 13.86
N ASP A 193 -4.50 -13.47 13.37
CA ASP A 193 -3.47 -14.46 13.08
C ASP A 193 -3.68 -14.97 11.65
N PRO A 194 -2.76 -14.69 10.71
CA PRO A 194 -2.90 -15.12 9.31
C PRO A 194 -3.03 -16.64 9.14
N SER A 195 -2.69 -17.44 10.13
CA SER A 195 -2.85 -18.90 10.08
C SER A 195 -4.25 -19.39 10.46
N LYS A 196 -5.11 -18.51 10.99
CA LYS A 196 -6.44 -18.82 11.49
C LYS A 196 -7.52 -18.12 10.67
N THR A 197 -8.76 -18.59 10.82
CA THR A 197 -9.94 -17.93 10.24
C THR A 197 -10.16 -16.57 10.90
N GLY A 198 -10.59 -15.59 10.10
CA GLY A 198 -10.91 -14.21 10.51
C GLY A 198 -9.99 -13.19 9.89
N LEU A 199 -10.35 -11.93 10.08
CA LEU A 199 -9.59 -10.80 9.56
C LEU A 199 -8.17 -10.76 10.16
N TYR A 200 -7.20 -10.55 9.30
CA TYR A 200 -5.85 -10.19 9.73
C TYR A 200 -5.36 -8.92 9.04
N VAL A 201 -4.52 -8.17 9.75
CA VAL A 201 -3.73 -7.06 9.22
C VAL A 201 -2.27 -7.34 9.54
N GLN A 202 -1.43 -7.39 8.52
CA GLN A 202 -0.02 -7.73 8.66
C GLN A 202 0.84 -6.73 7.91
N MET A 203 1.94 -6.31 8.49
CA MET A 203 3.03 -5.69 7.76
C MET A 203 4.01 -6.75 7.30
N LEU A 204 4.44 -6.66 6.04
CA LEU A 204 5.52 -7.45 5.45
C LEU A 204 6.55 -6.49 4.88
N THR A 205 7.83 -6.72 5.13
CA THR A 205 8.91 -6.06 4.40
C THR A 205 9.74 -7.11 3.68
N TRP A 206 9.69 -7.10 2.35
CA TRP A 206 10.68 -7.78 1.54
C TRP A 206 12.00 -7.03 1.62
N LEU A 207 13.08 -7.73 1.95
CA LEU A 207 14.42 -7.14 1.99
C LEU A 207 14.99 -7.06 0.57
N LYS A 208 15.80 -6.06 0.30
CA LYS A 208 16.55 -5.94 -0.96
C LYS A 208 17.46 -7.16 -1.20
N GLY A 209 17.79 -7.44 -2.44
CA GLY A 209 18.70 -8.53 -2.82
C GLY A 209 18.00 -9.67 -3.54
N ASP A 210 17.02 -9.36 -4.39
CA ASP A 210 16.27 -10.33 -5.21
C ASP A 210 15.57 -11.43 -4.38
N HIS A 211 15.07 -11.03 -3.22
CA HIS A 211 14.26 -11.92 -2.40
C HIS A 211 12.82 -11.96 -2.91
N PHE A 212 12.41 -13.12 -3.38
CA PHE A 212 11.07 -13.36 -3.93
C PHE A 212 10.45 -14.61 -3.32
N SER A 213 9.12 -14.59 -3.15
CA SER A 213 8.34 -15.81 -3.00
C SER A 213 8.37 -16.62 -4.30
N ARG A 214 8.30 -17.94 -4.19
CA ARG A 214 8.11 -18.81 -5.38
C ARG A 214 6.60 -18.80 -5.75
N PRO A 215 6.23 -19.19 -6.99
CA PRO A 215 4.84 -19.29 -7.41
C PRO A 215 3.98 -20.07 -6.41
N HIS A 216 2.93 -19.44 -5.92
CA HIS A 216 2.02 -20.00 -4.93
C HIS A 216 0.64 -19.34 -5.04
N SER A 217 -0.34 -19.90 -4.34
CA SER A 217 -1.67 -19.33 -4.19
C SER A 217 -2.12 -19.33 -2.74
N HIS A 218 -3.14 -18.54 -2.43
CA HIS A 218 -3.78 -18.48 -1.12
C HIS A 218 -5.26 -18.89 -1.24
N PRO A 219 -5.87 -19.43 -0.19
CA PRO A 219 -7.28 -19.81 -0.23
C PRO A 219 -8.24 -18.62 -0.36
N ASN A 220 -7.87 -17.44 0.12
CA ASN A 220 -8.70 -16.23 0.17
C ASN A 220 -8.00 -15.05 -0.51
N ASP A 221 -8.77 -14.01 -0.87
CA ASP A 221 -8.26 -12.76 -1.41
C ASP A 221 -7.34 -12.06 -0.40
N ARG A 222 -6.33 -11.36 -0.94
CA ARG A 222 -5.41 -10.52 -0.17
C ARG A 222 -5.35 -9.14 -0.78
N PHE A 223 -5.42 -8.13 0.07
CA PHE A 223 -5.36 -6.72 -0.29
C PHE A 223 -4.03 -6.16 0.18
N ILE A 224 -3.26 -5.63 -0.75
CA ILE A 224 -1.88 -5.22 -0.52
C ILE A 224 -1.75 -3.73 -0.80
N PHE A 225 -1.23 -2.96 0.15
CA PHE A 225 -0.84 -1.57 -0.05
C PHE A 225 0.67 -1.44 0.12
N VAL A 226 1.34 -0.81 -0.85
CA VAL A 226 2.79 -0.58 -0.82
C VAL A 226 3.07 0.65 0.05
N LEU A 227 3.65 0.44 1.24
CA LEU A 227 3.96 1.51 2.20
C LEU A 227 5.24 2.26 1.82
N SER A 228 6.26 1.55 1.34
CA SER A 228 7.53 2.15 0.91
C SER A 228 8.29 1.22 -0.05
N GLY A 229 9.21 1.80 -0.82
CA GLY A 229 10.01 1.09 -1.80
C GLY A 229 9.24 0.66 -3.04
N THR A 230 9.82 -0.29 -3.77
CA THR A 230 9.24 -0.87 -4.98
C THR A 230 8.97 -2.35 -4.77
N TRP A 231 7.71 -2.72 -4.73
CA TRP A 231 7.27 -4.11 -4.67
C TRP A 231 7.17 -4.67 -6.09
N TRP A 232 7.81 -5.80 -6.33
CA TRP A 232 7.81 -6.49 -7.61
C TRP A 232 6.86 -7.68 -7.54
N ALA A 233 5.91 -7.76 -8.46
CA ALA A 233 4.89 -8.80 -8.47
C ALA A 233 4.75 -9.44 -9.85
N GLY A 234 4.48 -10.74 -9.88
CA GLY A 234 4.20 -11.50 -11.09
C GLY A 234 3.11 -12.52 -10.85
N THR A 235 2.54 -13.04 -11.94
CA THR A 235 1.44 -14.03 -11.92
C THR A 235 1.78 -15.26 -12.73
N GLY A 236 1.11 -16.38 -12.41
CA GLY A 236 1.29 -17.66 -13.08
C GLY A 236 2.40 -18.52 -12.49
N THR A 237 2.57 -19.70 -13.07
CA THR A 237 3.46 -20.76 -12.57
C THR A 237 4.91 -20.63 -13.05
N THR A 238 5.17 -19.78 -14.05
CA THR A 238 6.53 -19.48 -14.54
C THR A 238 7.16 -18.44 -13.64
N PHE A 239 8.27 -18.80 -13.02
CA PHE A 239 9.03 -17.91 -12.15
C PHE A 239 10.19 -17.27 -12.93
N ASP A 240 9.99 -16.03 -13.35
CA ASP A 240 11.02 -15.22 -14.01
C ASP A 240 10.93 -13.75 -13.54
N PRO A 241 11.44 -13.45 -12.34
CA PRO A 241 11.39 -12.10 -11.81
C PRO A 241 12.01 -11.05 -12.72
N ALA A 242 13.05 -11.41 -13.47
CA ALA A 242 13.76 -10.47 -14.33
C ALA A 242 12.89 -9.91 -15.46
N ASN A 243 12.03 -10.76 -16.06
CA ASN A 243 11.29 -10.42 -17.27
C ASN A 243 9.77 -10.32 -17.05
N LEU A 244 9.22 -11.00 -16.03
CA LEU A 244 7.77 -11.14 -15.85
C LEU A 244 7.23 -10.38 -14.59
N ALA A 245 8.10 -9.75 -13.77
CA ALA A 245 7.65 -8.95 -12.64
C ALA A 245 7.36 -7.51 -13.06
N ILE A 246 6.26 -6.98 -12.56
CA ILE A 246 5.92 -5.54 -12.65
C ILE A 246 6.33 -4.80 -11.39
N PRO A 247 6.86 -3.57 -11.49
CA PRO A 247 7.19 -2.74 -10.34
C PRO A 247 5.96 -1.95 -9.86
N LEU A 248 5.62 -2.11 -8.59
CA LEU A 248 4.59 -1.33 -7.91
C LEU A 248 5.24 -0.48 -6.82
N LYS A 249 5.28 0.83 -7.03
CA LYS A 249 5.90 1.79 -6.12
C LYS A 249 5.02 2.09 -4.92
N ALA A 250 5.61 2.70 -3.89
CA ALA A 250 4.91 3.19 -2.72
C ALA A 250 3.62 3.95 -3.08
N GLY A 251 2.53 3.67 -2.36
CA GLY A 251 1.19 4.17 -2.62
C GLY A 251 0.33 3.31 -3.55
N SER A 252 0.92 2.32 -4.25
CA SER A 252 0.14 1.39 -5.08
C SER A 252 -0.72 0.46 -4.21
N PHE A 253 -1.87 0.06 -4.75
CA PHE A 253 -2.78 -0.91 -4.14
C PHE A 253 -3.02 -2.08 -5.10
N ALA A 254 -3.03 -3.31 -4.58
CA ALA A 254 -3.29 -4.50 -5.37
C ALA A 254 -4.20 -5.49 -4.64
N THR A 255 -4.87 -6.34 -5.41
CA THR A 255 -5.62 -7.50 -4.91
C THR A 255 -5.05 -8.76 -5.55
N HIS A 256 -4.57 -9.69 -4.73
CA HIS A 256 -4.34 -11.07 -5.14
C HIS A 256 -5.62 -11.87 -4.93
N PHE A 257 -6.15 -12.45 -6.00
CA PHE A 257 -7.37 -13.22 -5.93
C PHE A 257 -7.15 -14.62 -5.36
N ALA A 258 -8.15 -15.10 -4.63
CA ALA A 258 -8.17 -16.43 -4.03
C ALA A 258 -7.83 -17.52 -5.06
N LYS A 259 -6.99 -18.47 -4.66
CA LYS A 259 -6.58 -19.65 -5.44
C LYS A 259 -5.84 -19.34 -6.75
N GLN A 260 -5.54 -18.07 -7.03
CA GLN A 260 -4.79 -17.67 -8.21
C GLN A 260 -3.29 -17.61 -7.92
N VAL A 261 -2.51 -18.07 -8.89
CA VAL A 261 -1.06 -18.20 -8.73
C VAL A 261 -0.36 -16.87 -8.96
N HIS A 262 0.46 -16.48 -8.02
CA HIS A 262 1.32 -15.29 -8.06
C HIS A 262 2.64 -15.54 -7.34
N TRP A 263 3.54 -14.58 -7.45
CA TRP A 263 4.81 -14.50 -6.75
C TRP A 263 5.24 -13.03 -6.68
N ASP A 264 6.01 -12.69 -5.65
CA ASP A 264 6.34 -11.30 -5.37
C ASP A 264 7.61 -11.16 -4.52
N GLY A 265 8.18 -9.96 -4.49
CA GLY A 265 9.43 -9.73 -3.76
C GLY A 265 9.97 -8.32 -3.90
N ALA A 266 11.27 -8.18 -3.63
CA ALA A 266 12.02 -6.92 -3.77
C ALA A 266 13.37 -7.15 -4.42
N ARG A 267 13.90 -6.11 -5.12
CA ARG A 267 15.19 -6.13 -5.82
C ARG A 267 16.20 -5.20 -5.15
N ASP A 268 16.31 -3.99 -5.65
CA ASP A 268 17.38 -3.04 -5.32
C ASP A 268 17.16 -2.31 -3.99
N GLU A 269 15.91 -2.29 -3.51
CA GLU A 269 15.51 -1.65 -2.27
C GLU A 269 14.51 -2.51 -1.49
N ASP A 270 14.41 -2.27 -0.18
CA ASP A 270 13.38 -2.92 0.65
C ASP A 270 11.98 -2.46 0.22
N ALA A 271 11.03 -3.38 0.16
CA ALA A 271 9.63 -3.09 -0.12
C ALA A 271 8.75 -3.42 1.09
N ALA A 272 8.20 -2.38 1.71
CA ALA A 272 7.28 -2.55 2.84
C ALA A 272 5.83 -2.53 2.38
N LEU A 273 5.07 -3.50 2.83
CA LEU A 273 3.68 -3.75 2.46
C LEU A 273 2.79 -3.78 3.69
N LEU A 274 1.55 -3.31 3.55
CA LEU A 274 0.44 -3.62 4.44
C LEU A 274 -0.45 -4.63 3.73
N ILE A 275 -0.68 -5.76 4.37
CA ILE A 275 -1.52 -6.85 3.85
C ILE A 275 -2.75 -6.99 4.73
N ILE A 276 -3.93 -6.97 4.11
CA ILE A 276 -5.22 -7.16 4.77
C ILE A 276 -5.90 -8.34 4.08
N GLY A 277 -6.51 -9.22 4.84
CA GLY A 277 -7.22 -10.38 4.27
C GLY A 277 -7.96 -11.19 5.31
N GLU A 278 -8.71 -12.17 4.81
CA GLU A 278 -9.33 -13.21 5.63
C GLU A 278 -8.40 -14.42 5.70
N GLY A 279 -8.10 -14.88 6.90
CA GLY A 279 -7.33 -16.09 7.09
C GLY A 279 -8.17 -17.38 6.94
N PRO A 280 -7.55 -18.55 6.76
CA PRO A 280 -6.10 -18.74 6.77
C PRO A 280 -5.42 -18.23 5.48
N ALA A 281 -4.24 -17.65 5.63
CA ALA A 281 -3.39 -17.16 4.53
C ALA A 281 -2.26 -18.17 4.22
N THR A 282 -2.59 -19.44 4.16
CA THR A 282 -1.65 -20.51 3.84
C THR A 282 -1.19 -20.42 2.39
N ASN A 283 0.07 -20.79 2.13
CA ASN A 283 0.64 -20.85 0.79
C ASN A 283 0.47 -22.27 0.23
N THR A 284 -0.09 -22.37 -0.97
CA THR A 284 -0.10 -23.59 -1.78
C THR A 284 0.92 -23.42 -2.91
N PRO A 285 2.05 -24.16 -2.92
CA PRO A 285 3.04 -24.07 -3.98
C PRO A 285 2.45 -24.44 -5.34
N ALA A 286 2.88 -23.74 -6.39
CA ALA A 286 2.33 -23.90 -7.75
C ALA A 286 3.37 -23.68 -8.86
N GLU A 287 4.66 -23.87 -8.57
CA GLU A 287 5.71 -23.67 -9.57
C GLU A 287 5.67 -24.74 -10.65
N ALA A 288 5.79 -24.34 -11.94
CA ALA A 288 5.85 -25.28 -13.05
C ALA A 288 7.11 -26.18 -12.97
N GLY A 289 6.92 -27.47 -13.14
CA GLY A 289 8.04 -28.43 -13.23
C GLY A 289 8.60 -28.90 -11.88
N LYS A 290 7.88 -28.72 -10.79
CA LYS A 290 8.17 -29.36 -9.49
C LYS A 290 7.05 -30.26 -9.05
#